data_898a4325aa8f4047475beaeba05ec12e
#
_entry.id   898a4325aa8f4047475beaeba05ec12e
#
_cell.length_a   1.000
_cell.length_b   1.000
_cell.length_c   1.000
_cell.angle_alpha   90.00
_cell.angle_beta   90.00
_cell.angle_gamma   90.00
#
_symmetry.space_group_name_H-M   'P 1'
#
loop_
_entity.id
_entity.type
_entity.pdbx_description
1 polymer ?
#
loop_
_entity_poly.entity_id
_entity_poly.type
_entity_poly.pdbx_seq_one_letter_code
_entity_poly.pdbx_strand_id
1 'polypeptide(L)'
;NLQTGEDTENYFQVDGRPLGEKNPKWLNDDYVKFIRFAQWRIEQTGYGVLAFVTNHGYLDNPTFRGMRQSLMKTFDDIYVLDLHGNSKKKEKAPNGSKDENVFDIQQGVAIAIFVKRGAVADQPALVHHADLWGLREIHGEAADGTPKEIGGKYAWLWENDLESTSWDVLTPQAPFYLFTRQDTDLRAEYETGWKITDIFPVNSVGIVTARDSLTIQWSREEVWNTAQKFKGLPEEEARSVFNLGPDARDWKVTLAQQDLKKSGPDPVKITPILYRPF
;
A
#
# COMPACT_ATOMS: atom_id res chain seq x y z
N ASN A 1 10.00 21.83 4.44
CA ASN A 1 9.12 20.80 3.90
C ASN A 1 9.95 19.65 3.33
N LEU A 2 10.01 18.52 4.05
CA LEU A 2 10.82 17.34 3.66
C LEU A 2 10.36 16.67 2.35
N GLN A 3 9.22 17.08 1.80
CA GLN A 3 8.67 16.52 0.56
C GLN A 3 8.89 17.40 -0.66
N THR A 4 8.97 18.72 -0.48
CA THR A 4 8.96 19.71 -1.55
C THR A 4 10.09 20.73 -1.44
N GLY A 5 11.11 20.48 -0.61
CA GLY A 5 12.31 21.28 -0.56
C GLY A 5 13.01 21.29 -1.92
N GLU A 6 13.93 22.20 -2.10
CA GLU A 6 14.84 22.26 -3.25
C GLU A 6 15.70 20.99 -3.39
N ASP A 7 15.59 20.06 -2.41
CA ASP A 7 16.16 18.73 -2.42
C ASP A 7 15.59 17.92 -3.57
N THR A 8 16.39 17.70 -4.56
CA THR A 8 16.13 16.84 -5.71
C THR A 8 15.97 15.36 -5.36
N GLU A 9 16.18 14.99 -4.10
CA GLU A 9 16.17 13.59 -3.60
C GLU A 9 15.01 13.32 -2.64
N ASN A 10 13.81 13.64 -3.04
CA ASN A 10 12.60 13.29 -2.29
C ASN A 10 11.97 11.98 -2.80
N TYR A 11 11.04 11.42 -2.04
CA TYR A 11 10.35 10.18 -2.38
C TYR A 11 9.41 10.26 -3.61
N PHE A 12 9.17 11.47 -4.13
CA PHE A 12 8.35 11.73 -5.32
C PHE A 12 9.16 11.75 -6.62
N GLN A 13 10.44 11.38 -6.54
CA GLN A 13 11.33 11.27 -7.68
C GLN A 13 12.00 9.89 -7.72
N VAL A 14 12.32 9.43 -8.91
CA VAL A 14 13.10 8.22 -9.17
C VAL A 14 13.92 8.44 -10.43
N ASP A 15 15.18 8.04 -10.44
CA ASP A 15 16.11 8.20 -11.58
C ASP A 15 16.17 9.64 -12.11
N GLY A 16 16.13 10.62 -11.20
CA GLY A 16 16.19 12.05 -11.53
C GLY A 16 14.93 12.59 -12.21
N ARG A 17 13.83 11.86 -12.20
CA ARG A 17 12.55 12.24 -12.83
C ARG A 17 11.40 12.19 -11.81
N PRO A 18 10.37 13.01 -11.99
CA PRO A 18 9.14 12.88 -11.20
C PRO A 18 8.58 11.46 -11.27
N LEU A 19 8.01 10.99 -10.18
CA LEU A 19 7.47 9.63 -10.04
C LEU A 19 6.37 9.31 -11.08
N GLY A 20 5.65 10.34 -11.56
CA GLY A 20 4.59 10.16 -12.57
C GLY A 20 3.31 9.51 -12.05
N GLU A 21 3.20 9.28 -10.74
CA GLU A 21 2.00 8.72 -10.14
C GLU A 21 0.86 9.72 -10.14
N LYS A 22 -0.32 9.32 -10.64
CA LYS A 22 -1.53 10.15 -10.63
C LYS A 22 -2.06 10.40 -9.21
N ASN A 23 -1.86 9.45 -8.30
CA ASN A 23 -2.32 9.54 -6.91
C ASN A 23 -1.31 8.91 -5.94
N PRO A 24 -0.23 9.61 -5.60
CA PRO A 24 0.82 9.11 -4.71
C PRO A 24 0.45 9.23 -3.23
N LYS A 25 -0.83 9.08 -2.87
CA LYS A 25 -1.34 9.30 -1.49
C LYS A 25 -0.64 8.44 -0.44
N TRP A 26 -0.16 7.25 -0.80
CA TRP A 26 0.55 6.35 0.09
C TRP A 26 1.87 6.91 0.61
N LEU A 27 2.54 7.79 -0.16
CA LEU A 27 3.74 8.50 0.28
C LEU A 27 3.46 9.55 1.38
N ASN A 28 2.18 9.85 1.64
CA ASN A 28 1.76 10.74 2.71
C ASN A 28 1.38 10.02 4.00
N ASP A 29 1.49 8.69 4.06
CA ASP A 29 1.28 7.93 5.28
C ASP A 29 2.30 8.34 6.36
N ASP A 30 1.89 8.32 7.62
CA ASP A 30 2.72 8.85 8.70
C ASP A 30 4.01 8.05 8.90
N TYR A 31 3.99 6.73 8.73
CA TYR A 31 5.22 5.94 8.84
C TYR A 31 6.26 6.33 7.78
N VAL A 32 5.82 6.71 6.56
CA VAL A 32 6.71 7.19 5.50
C VAL A 32 7.36 8.52 5.88
N LYS A 33 6.58 9.42 6.48
CA LYS A 33 7.07 10.70 7.00
C LYS A 33 8.08 10.51 8.13
N PHE A 34 7.84 9.55 9.04
CA PHE A 34 8.77 9.24 10.12
C PHE A 34 10.08 8.66 9.58
N ILE A 35 10.03 7.75 8.62
CA ILE A 35 11.23 7.22 7.96
C ILE A 35 11.98 8.37 7.27
N ARG A 36 11.29 9.26 6.52
CA ARG A 36 11.94 10.41 5.85
C ARG A 36 12.55 11.39 6.84
N PHE A 37 11.88 11.65 7.95
CA PHE A 37 12.44 12.51 9.01
C PHE A 37 13.70 11.93 9.62
N ALA A 38 13.69 10.64 9.96
CA ALA A 38 14.86 9.96 10.51
C ALA A 38 16.02 9.88 9.48
N GLN A 39 15.72 9.59 8.22
CA GLN A 39 16.69 9.64 7.13
C GLN A 39 17.33 11.02 7.03
N TRP A 40 16.53 12.08 6.97
CA TRP A 40 17.03 13.46 6.95
C TRP A 40 17.93 13.74 8.16
N ARG A 41 17.53 13.30 9.35
CA ARG A 41 18.33 13.52 10.55
C ARG A 41 19.69 12.83 10.48
N ILE A 42 19.73 11.60 9.97
CA ILE A 42 20.97 10.84 9.77
C ILE A 42 21.82 11.46 8.66
N GLU A 43 21.22 12.01 7.61
CA GLU A 43 21.91 12.77 6.57
C GLU A 43 22.66 13.99 7.16
N GLN A 44 22.02 14.70 8.11
CA GLN A 44 22.65 15.86 8.79
C GLN A 44 23.81 15.46 9.71
N THR A 45 23.72 14.30 10.36
CA THR A 45 24.79 13.81 11.25
C THR A 45 25.90 13.07 10.51
N GLY A 46 25.62 12.60 9.30
CA GLY A 46 26.54 11.84 8.46
C GLY A 46 26.65 10.36 8.84
N TYR A 47 26.12 9.94 9.98
CA TYR A 47 26.09 8.55 10.43
C TYR A 47 24.91 8.29 11.36
N GLY A 48 24.49 7.03 11.49
CA GLY A 48 23.43 6.65 12.40
C GLY A 48 22.74 5.35 12.02
N VAL A 49 21.82 4.94 12.88
CA VAL A 49 20.96 3.78 12.68
C VAL A 49 19.50 4.20 12.85
N LEU A 50 18.66 3.80 11.91
CA LEU A 50 17.21 3.86 12.02
C LEU A 50 16.68 2.42 12.08
N ALA A 51 16.00 2.06 13.18
CA ALA A 51 15.27 0.80 13.29
C ALA A 51 13.79 1.09 13.49
N PHE A 52 12.94 0.48 12.68
CA PHE A 52 11.52 0.78 12.70
C PHE A 52 10.65 -0.42 12.30
N VAL A 53 9.54 -0.61 13.03
CA VAL A 53 8.50 -1.59 12.67
C VAL A 53 7.37 -0.83 11.97
N THR A 54 7.05 -1.23 10.74
CA THR A 54 6.09 -0.51 9.90
C THR A 54 5.23 -1.42 9.05
N ASN A 55 4.25 -0.84 8.38
CA ASN A 55 3.58 -1.48 7.26
C ASN A 55 4.61 -1.86 6.18
N HIS A 56 4.54 -3.10 5.70
CA HIS A 56 5.46 -3.64 4.70
C HIS A 56 5.20 -3.16 3.25
N GLY A 57 4.14 -2.39 3.01
CA GLY A 57 3.73 -1.99 1.65
C GLY A 57 4.79 -1.24 0.85
N TYR A 58 5.76 -0.58 1.50
CA TYR A 58 6.83 0.12 0.79
C TYR A 58 7.89 -0.84 0.21
N LEU A 59 7.89 -2.12 0.57
CA LEU A 59 8.89 -3.08 0.11
C LEU A 59 8.71 -3.42 -1.38
N ASP A 60 7.46 -3.56 -1.85
CA ASP A 60 7.14 -4.05 -3.19
C ASP A 60 6.25 -3.12 -4.03
N ASN A 61 5.44 -2.28 -3.39
CA ASN A 61 4.49 -1.44 -4.13
C ASN A 61 5.23 -0.41 -5.02
N PRO A 62 4.89 -0.32 -6.32
CA PRO A 62 5.53 0.59 -7.29
C PRO A 62 5.52 2.07 -6.90
N THR A 63 4.51 2.54 -6.17
CA THR A 63 4.42 3.93 -5.71
C THR A 63 5.62 4.34 -4.84
N PHE A 64 6.23 3.40 -4.12
CA PHE A 64 7.36 3.65 -3.22
C PHE A 64 8.75 3.51 -3.88
N ARG A 65 8.84 3.33 -5.21
CA ARG A 65 10.13 3.15 -5.89
C ARG A 65 11.12 4.31 -5.66
N GLY A 66 10.61 5.55 -5.60
CA GLY A 66 11.43 6.73 -5.26
C GLY A 66 11.92 6.71 -3.81
N MET A 67 11.07 6.28 -2.87
CA MET A 67 11.46 6.09 -1.47
C MET A 67 12.57 5.05 -1.35
N ARG A 68 12.41 3.87 -1.97
CA ARG A 68 13.43 2.81 -1.92
C ARG A 68 14.75 3.27 -2.52
N GLN A 69 14.73 3.92 -3.68
CA GLN A 69 15.94 4.47 -4.29
C GLN A 69 16.62 5.52 -3.38
N SER A 70 15.85 6.42 -2.78
CA SER A 70 16.38 7.43 -1.86
C SER A 70 17.03 6.79 -0.63
N LEU A 71 16.39 5.78 -0.04
CA LEU A 71 16.95 5.02 1.09
C LEU A 71 18.26 4.32 0.71
N MET A 72 18.31 3.68 -0.47
CA MET A 72 19.55 3.04 -0.95
C MET A 72 20.69 4.01 -1.21
N LYS A 73 20.42 5.27 -1.55
CA LYS A 73 21.43 6.30 -1.73
C LYS A 73 21.96 6.86 -0.40
N THR A 74 21.11 6.85 0.64
CA THR A 74 21.46 7.43 1.94
C THR A 74 22.22 6.45 2.83
N PHE A 75 21.77 5.19 2.89
CA PHE A 75 22.29 4.20 3.82
C PHE A 75 23.32 3.27 3.16
N ASP A 76 24.13 2.62 3.97
CA ASP A 76 25.14 1.65 3.53
C ASP A 76 24.60 0.22 3.55
N ASP A 77 23.82 -0.11 4.60
CA ASP A 77 23.12 -1.38 4.72
C ASP A 77 21.67 -1.13 5.09
N ILE A 78 20.81 -1.93 4.49
CA ILE A 78 19.37 -1.98 4.77
C ILE A 78 18.99 -3.43 5.05
N TYR A 79 18.58 -3.71 6.28
CA TYR A 79 18.06 -5.02 6.67
C TYR A 79 16.55 -4.94 6.74
N VAL A 80 15.86 -5.86 6.06
CA VAL A 80 14.41 -5.96 6.03
C VAL A 80 13.99 -7.37 6.42
N LEU A 81 13.35 -7.51 7.57
CA LEU A 81 12.67 -8.73 7.97
C LEU A 81 11.18 -8.55 7.71
N ASP A 82 10.66 -9.18 6.64
CA ASP A 82 9.22 -9.14 6.34
C ASP A 82 8.49 -10.15 7.24
N LEU A 83 7.66 -9.64 8.12
CA LEU A 83 6.85 -10.41 9.06
C LEU A 83 5.51 -10.83 8.45
N HIS A 84 5.20 -10.38 7.23
CA HIS A 84 3.97 -10.71 6.52
C HIS A 84 2.67 -10.43 7.30
N GLY A 85 1.70 -11.35 7.24
CA GLY A 85 0.44 -11.24 7.97
C GLY A 85 -0.60 -10.34 7.32
N ASN A 86 -0.53 -10.12 5.99
CA ASN A 86 -1.46 -9.27 5.28
C ASN A 86 -2.79 -9.99 5.01
N SER A 87 -3.76 -9.83 5.92
CA SER A 87 -5.08 -10.47 5.79
C SER A 87 -5.91 -9.91 4.63
N LYS A 88 -5.66 -8.67 4.18
CA LYS A 88 -6.32 -8.09 2.99
C LYS A 88 -5.89 -8.78 1.70
N LYS A 89 -4.64 -9.17 1.60
CA LYS A 89 -4.09 -9.97 0.49
C LYS A 89 -4.40 -11.46 0.64
N LYS A 90 -4.96 -11.90 1.78
CA LYS A 90 -5.14 -13.31 2.14
C LYS A 90 -3.83 -14.08 2.05
N GLU A 91 -2.78 -13.48 2.55
CA GLU A 91 -1.43 -14.03 2.54
C GLU A 91 -1.36 -15.40 3.21
N LYS A 92 -0.52 -16.25 2.67
CA LYS A 92 -0.21 -17.58 3.22
C LYS A 92 1.29 -17.81 3.11
N ALA A 93 1.82 -18.60 4.00
CA ALA A 93 3.20 -19.05 3.89
C ALA A 93 3.43 -19.83 2.58
N PRO A 94 4.66 -19.87 2.04
CA PRO A 94 4.98 -20.53 0.77
C PRO A 94 4.55 -22.01 0.70
N ASN A 95 4.48 -22.70 1.83
CA ASN A 95 3.98 -24.08 1.92
C ASN A 95 2.44 -24.18 1.98
N GLY A 96 1.72 -23.06 1.85
CA GLY A 96 0.26 -22.98 1.89
C GLY A 96 -0.34 -22.91 3.30
N SER A 97 0.46 -22.98 4.36
CA SER A 97 -0.02 -22.88 5.73
C SER A 97 -0.52 -21.47 6.06
N LYS A 98 -1.28 -21.35 7.15
CA LYS A 98 -1.78 -20.08 7.65
C LYS A 98 -0.62 -19.17 8.05
N ASP A 99 -0.72 -17.90 7.67
CA ASP A 99 0.14 -16.84 8.12
C ASP A 99 -0.65 -15.85 8.97
N GLU A 100 -0.07 -15.38 10.08
CA GLU A 100 -0.71 -14.46 11.00
C GLU A 100 0.11 -13.18 11.15
N ASN A 101 -0.60 -12.08 11.29
CA ASN A 101 0.04 -10.81 11.62
C ASN A 101 0.54 -10.82 13.07
N VAL A 102 1.69 -10.21 13.32
CA VAL A 102 2.23 -10.02 14.68
C VAL A 102 1.43 -9.00 15.50
N PHE A 103 0.57 -8.20 14.85
CA PHE A 103 -0.35 -7.26 15.48
C PHE A 103 -1.80 -7.55 15.06
N ASP A 104 -2.76 -6.97 15.80
CA ASP A 104 -4.19 -7.07 15.45
C ASP A 104 -4.59 -6.06 14.38
N ILE A 105 -3.87 -6.09 13.24
CA ILE A 105 -4.09 -5.24 12.07
C ILE A 105 -4.18 -6.08 10.80
N GLN A 106 -4.69 -5.46 9.73
CA GLN A 106 -4.89 -6.15 8.45
C GLN A 106 -3.72 -5.99 7.46
N GLN A 107 -2.89 -4.97 7.65
CA GLN A 107 -1.72 -4.72 6.82
C GLN A 107 -0.55 -5.58 7.29
N GLY A 108 0.17 -6.18 6.36
CA GLY A 108 1.41 -6.87 6.67
C GLY A 108 2.47 -5.91 7.25
N VAL A 109 3.36 -6.45 8.01
CA VAL A 109 4.34 -5.71 8.82
C VAL A 109 5.75 -6.15 8.48
N ALA A 110 6.69 -5.22 8.51
CA ALA A 110 8.12 -5.50 8.41
C ALA A 110 8.90 -4.76 9.51
N ILE A 111 9.99 -5.35 9.94
CA ILE A 111 11.05 -4.68 10.71
C ILE A 111 12.11 -4.27 9.71
N ALA A 112 12.51 -2.99 9.73
CA ALA A 112 13.61 -2.51 8.91
C ALA A 112 14.67 -1.82 9.75
N ILE A 113 15.94 -2.09 9.44
CA ILE A 113 17.11 -1.46 10.07
C ILE A 113 17.96 -0.87 8.96
N PHE A 114 18.15 0.42 9.01
CA PHE A 114 18.91 1.21 8.05
C PHE A 114 20.19 1.72 8.74
N VAL A 115 21.35 1.43 8.19
CA VAL A 115 22.64 1.74 8.78
C VAL A 115 23.44 2.68 7.88
N LYS A 116 23.90 3.82 8.43
CA LYS A 116 24.85 4.71 7.79
C LYS A 116 26.11 4.80 8.66
N ARG A 117 27.27 4.41 8.10
CA ARG A 117 28.52 4.25 8.86
C ARG A 117 29.43 5.48 8.88
N GLY A 118 29.10 6.54 8.19
CA GLY A 118 29.96 7.73 8.07
C GLY A 118 30.57 7.87 6.67
N ALA A 119 31.79 8.35 6.54
CA ALA A 119 32.42 8.61 5.24
C ALA A 119 32.42 7.35 4.35
N VAL A 120 31.74 7.40 3.23
CA VAL A 120 31.31 6.25 2.47
C VAL A 120 31.81 6.26 1.04
N ALA A 121 32.04 5.05 0.53
CA ALA A 121 32.15 4.81 -0.89
C ALA A 121 30.84 5.17 -1.59
N ASP A 122 30.95 5.72 -2.78
CA ASP A 122 29.87 6.18 -3.67
C ASP A 122 29.10 4.99 -4.28
N GLN A 123 28.62 4.07 -3.41
CA GLN A 123 27.91 2.85 -3.82
C GLN A 123 26.53 2.78 -3.15
N PRO A 124 25.53 2.24 -3.85
CA PRO A 124 24.22 2.04 -3.25
C PRO A 124 24.27 1.03 -2.10
N ALA A 125 23.32 1.16 -1.16
CA ALA A 125 23.19 0.27 -0.01
C ALA A 125 23.15 -1.20 -0.40
N LEU A 126 23.75 -2.05 0.43
CA LEU A 126 23.45 -3.48 0.43
C LEU A 126 22.09 -3.70 1.08
N VAL A 127 21.20 -4.37 0.37
CA VAL A 127 19.86 -4.68 0.87
C VAL A 127 19.79 -6.14 1.26
N HIS A 128 19.54 -6.39 2.55
CA HIS A 128 19.43 -7.69 3.15
C HIS A 128 17.94 -7.96 3.44
N HIS A 129 17.42 -9.10 3.00
CA HIS A 129 16.03 -9.46 3.14
C HIS A 129 15.89 -10.83 3.79
N ALA A 130 14.92 -10.96 4.69
CA ALA A 130 14.49 -12.23 5.24
C ALA A 130 12.96 -12.24 5.41
N ASP A 131 12.38 -13.43 5.34
CA ASP A 131 10.95 -13.65 5.51
C ASP A 131 10.69 -14.44 6.80
N LEU A 132 9.70 -13.99 7.58
CA LEU A 132 9.22 -14.72 8.75
C LEU A 132 7.73 -15.03 8.59
N TRP A 133 7.45 -16.26 8.21
CA TRP A 133 6.12 -16.80 7.99
C TRP A 133 5.60 -17.60 9.17
N GLY A 134 4.28 -17.75 9.25
CA GLY A 134 3.62 -18.69 10.14
C GLY A 134 2.69 -18.04 11.16
N LEU A 135 2.38 -18.77 12.20
CA LEU A 135 1.50 -18.30 13.28
C LEU A 135 2.23 -17.30 14.17
N ARG A 136 1.47 -16.38 14.76
CA ARG A 136 1.98 -15.41 15.74
C ARG A 136 2.61 -16.12 16.94
N GLU A 137 1.86 -17.05 17.51
CA GLU A 137 2.24 -17.84 18.67
C GLU A 137 1.86 -19.31 18.45
N ILE A 138 2.67 -20.22 18.95
CA ILE A 138 2.36 -21.65 19.00
C ILE A 138 2.47 -22.07 20.47
N HIS A 139 1.36 -22.56 21.04
CA HIS A 139 1.30 -22.99 22.42
C HIS A 139 1.36 -24.51 22.52
N GLY A 140 2.05 -25.00 23.54
CA GLY A 140 2.10 -26.38 23.97
C GLY A 140 1.88 -26.46 25.48
N GLU A 141 2.10 -27.64 26.04
CA GLU A 141 2.03 -27.85 27.48
C GLU A 141 3.43 -27.99 28.09
N ALA A 142 3.68 -27.32 29.20
CA ALA A 142 4.87 -27.55 30.01
C ALA A 142 4.74 -28.86 30.81
N ALA A 143 5.82 -29.32 31.41
CA ALA A 143 5.83 -30.56 32.18
C ALA A 143 4.86 -30.59 33.38
N ASP A 144 4.42 -29.41 33.84
CA ASP A 144 3.44 -29.21 34.91
C ASP A 144 2.00 -29.05 34.39
N GLY A 145 1.76 -29.19 33.08
CA GLY A 145 0.46 -29.02 32.44
C GLY A 145 0.05 -27.60 32.19
N THR A 146 0.91 -26.61 32.46
CA THR A 146 0.60 -25.20 32.16
C THR A 146 0.84 -24.86 30.69
N PRO A 147 0.01 -23.96 30.06
CA PRO A 147 0.27 -23.50 28.72
C PRO A 147 1.64 -22.81 28.64
N LYS A 148 2.43 -23.18 27.64
CA LYS A 148 3.73 -22.59 27.35
C LYS A 148 3.82 -22.26 25.86
N GLU A 149 4.33 -21.07 25.53
CA GLU A 149 4.72 -20.76 24.16
C GLU A 149 5.91 -21.65 23.74
N ILE A 150 5.74 -22.36 22.65
CA ILE A 150 6.73 -23.32 22.11
C ILE A 150 7.22 -22.94 20.71
N GLY A 151 6.74 -21.83 20.16
CA GLY A 151 7.12 -21.36 18.83
C GLY A 151 6.23 -20.24 18.32
N GLY A 152 6.36 -19.94 17.05
CA GLY A 152 5.68 -18.85 16.38
C GLY A 152 6.59 -17.66 16.14
N LYS A 153 6.03 -16.61 15.54
CA LYS A 153 6.80 -15.41 15.17
C LYS A 153 7.39 -14.72 16.41
N TYR A 154 6.66 -14.66 17.52
CA TYR A 154 7.16 -14.03 18.75
C TYR A 154 8.34 -14.79 19.34
N ALA A 155 8.24 -16.10 19.47
CA ALA A 155 9.35 -16.90 19.95
C ALA A 155 10.59 -16.74 19.06
N TRP A 156 10.40 -16.78 17.74
CA TRP A 156 11.49 -16.60 16.79
C TRP A 156 12.15 -15.21 16.95
N LEU A 157 11.37 -14.14 17.05
CA LEU A 157 11.87 -12.76 17.23
C LEU A 157 12.60 -12.58 18.56
N TRP A 158 12.25 -13.37 19.58
CA TRP A 158 12.92 -13.33 20.87
C TRP A 158 14.25 -14.07 20.86
N GLU A 159 14.37 -15.10 20.06
CA GLU A 159 15.53 -15.99 20.00
C GLU A 159 16.56 -15.60 18.94
N ASN A 160 16.20 -14.71 18.01
CA ASN A 160 17.05 -14.35 16.87
C ASN A 160 17.37 -12.85 16.83
N ASP A 161 18.52 -12.55 16.27
CA ASP A 161 19.06 -11.21 16.05
C ASP A 161 19.59 -11.06 14.60
N LEU A 162 20.33 -9.97 14.34
CA LEU A 162 20.92 -9.71 13.03
C LEU A 162 21.93 -10.76 12.60
N GLU A 163 22.66 -11.36 13.54
CA GLU A 163 23.75 -12.30 13.25
C GLU A 163 23.18 -13.72 13.02
N SER A 164 22.16 -14.09 13.79
CA SER A 164 21.51 -15.42 13.69
C SER A 164 20.50 -15.51 12.55
N THR A 165 20.01 -14.38 12.03
CA THR A 165 19.05 -14.34 10.91
C THR A 165 19.76 -14.66 9.59
N SER A 166 19.19 -15.59 8.83
CA SER A 166 19.68 -15.88 7.47
C SER A 166 19.16 -14.85 6.47
N TRP A 167 20.05 -13.97 6.03
CA TRP A 167 19.74 -12.89 5.10
C TRP A 167 20.06 -13.25 3.65
N ASP A 168 19.13 -12.95 2.74
CA ASP A 168 19.43 -12.88 1.31
C ASP A 168 19.86 -11.47 0.94
N VAL A 169 20.97 -11.36 0.23
CA VAL A 169 21.41 -10.08 -0.32
C VAL A 169 20.68 -9.85 -1.64
N LEU A 170 19.87 -8.81 -1.69
CA LEU A 170 19.14 -8.40 -2.87
C LEU A 170 19.99 -7.44 -3.72
N THR A 171 19.70 -7.41 -5.02
CA THR A 171 20.22 -6.42 -5.96
C THR A 171 19.04 -5.64 -6.56
N PRO A 172 18.46 -4.66 -5.82
CA PRO A 172 17.32 -3.92 -6.31
C PRO A 172 17.66 -3.12 -7.57
N GLN A 173 16.87 -3.30 -8.63
CA GLN A 173 17.11 -2.69 -9.95
C GLN A 173 15.96 -1.77 -10.37
N ALA A 174 16.31 -0.84 -11.25
CA ALA A 174 15.33 0.00 -11.94
C ALA A 174 14.28 -0.87 -12.67
N PRO A 175 13.06 -0.39 -12.83
CA PRO A 175 12.54 0.89 -12.37
C PRO A 175 11.96 0.84 -10.95
N PHE A 176 11.90 -0.33 -10.29
CA PHE A 176 11.11 -0.48 -9.06
C PHE A 176 11.95 -0.53 -7.79
N TYR A 177 13.23 -0.91 -7.86
CA TYR A 177 14.14 -0.99 -6.70
C TYR A 177 13.54 -1.79 -5.53
N LEU A 178 12.99 -2.98 -5.80
CA LEU A 178 12.23 -3.77 -4.83
C LEU A 178 13.11 -4.25 -3.68
N PHE A 179 12.54 -4.23 -2.47
CA PHE A 179 13.13 -4.74 -1.24
C PHE A 179 12.58 -6.13 -0.88
N THR A 180 12.07 -6.83 -1.87
CA THR A 180 11.60 -8.21 -1.76
C THR A 180 12.29 -9.07 -2.81
N ARG A 181 12.36 -10.38 -2.58
CA ARG A 181 12.86 -11.31 -3.59
C ARG A 181 11.97 -11.27 -4.82
N GLN A 182 12.57 -11.15 -5.98
CA GLN A 182 11.89 -11.30 -7.26
C GLN A 182 12.77 -12.05 -8.24
N ASP A 183 12.15 -12.95 -8.96
CA ASP A 183 12.74 -13.52 -10.16
C ASP A 183 12.66 -12.46 -11.27
N THR A 184 13.78 -11.86 -11.59
CA THR A 184 13.92 -10.85 -12.64
C THR A 184 14.41 -11.44 -13.97
N ASP A 185 14.73 -12.73 -14.02
CA ASP A 185 15.36 -13.36 -15.18
C ASP A 185 14.43 -13.35 -16.40
N LEU A 186 13.14 -13.57 -16.15
CA LEU A 186 12.12 -13.56 -17.22
C LEU A 186 11.62 -12.15 -17.59
N ARG A 187 12.09 -11.12 -16.91
CA ARG A 187 11.61 -9.76 -17.13
C ARG A 187 11.93 -9.24 -18.53
N ALA A 188 13.13 -9.48 -19.01
CA ALA A 188 13.53 -9.05 -20.35
C ALA A 188 12.62 -9.69 -21.42
N GLU A 189 12.27 -10.96 -21.27
CA GLU A 189 11.33 -11.67 -22.13
C GLU A 189 9.92 -11.06 -22.02
N TYR A 190 9.43 -10.84 -20.78
CA TYR A 190 8.12 -10.22 -20.55
C TYR A 190 8.01 -8.83 -21.18
N GLU A 191 9.05 -8.01 -21.09
CA GLU A 191 9.08 -6.65 -21.63
C GLU A 191 9.13 -6.61 -23.18
N THR A 192 9.38 -7.72 -23.86
CA THR A 192 9.21 -7.83 -25.32
C THR A 192 7.74 -7.89 -25.73
N GLY A 193 6.86 -8.22 -24.79
CA GLY A 193 5.42 -8.27 -24.99
C GLY A 193 4.80 -6.90 -25.23
N TRP A 194 3.63 -6.89 -25.79
CA TRP A 194 2.87 -5.66 -26.03
C TRP A 194 2.26 -5.14 -24.74
N LYS A 195 2.41 -3.86 -24.47
CA LYS A 195 1.71 -3.21 -23.36
C LYS A 195 0.24 -2.99 -23.74
N ILE A 196 -0.66 -3.27 -22.82
CA ILE A 196 -2.10 -2.99 -23.02
C ILE A 196 -2.35 -1.52 -23.35
N THR A 197 -1.55 -0.60 -22.78
CA THR A 197 -1.62 0.84 -23.09
C THR A 197 -1.19 1.19 -24.51
N ASP A 198 -0.37 0.36 -25.16
CA ASP A 198 0.04 0.57 -26.56
C ASP A 198 -1.08 0.12 -27.51
N ILE A 199 -1.82 -0.94 -27.11
CA ILE A 199 -2.99 -1.44 -27.85
C ILE A 199 -4.19 -0.51 -27.63
N PHE A 200 -4.41 -0.06 -26.40
CA PHE A 200 -5.50 0.83 -26.00
C PHE A 200 -4.95 2.15 -25.45
N PRO A 201 -4.50 3.07 -26.34
CA PRO A 201 -3.88 4.34 -25.90
C PRO A 201 -4.85 5.26 -25.16
N VAL A 202 -6.15 5.13 -25.45
CA VAL A 202 -7.20 5.82 -24.69
C VAL A 202 -7.75 4.87 -23.64
N ASN A 203 -7.33 5.07 -22.41
CA ASN A 203 -7.76 4.27 -21.27
C ASN A 203 -7.94 5.14 -20.03
N SER A 204 -8.86 4.76 -19.18
CA SER A 204 -9.04 5.35 -17.86
C SER A 204 -9.66 4.35 -16.90
N VAL A 205 -9.55 4.63 -15.61
CA VAL A 205 -10.34 3.92 -14.59
C VAL A 205 -11.81 4.24 -14.84
N GLY A 206 -12.66 3.23 -14.82
CA GLY A 206 -14.10 3.39 -14.97
C GLY A 206 -14.69 4.31 -13.89
N ILE A 207 -15.86 4.84 -14.16
CA ILE A 207 -16.61 5.62 -13.18
C ILE A 207 -17.02 4.73 -12.02
N VAL A 208 -16.73 5.17 -10.80
CA VAL A 208 -17.11 4.50 -9.56
C VAL A 208 -18.16 5.35 -8.87
N THR A 209 -19.42 4.91 -8.90
CA THR A 209 -20.53 5.59 -8.23
C THR A 209 -20.81 5.02 -6.84
N ALA A 210 -20.41 3.78 -6.60
CA ALA A 210 -20.76 2.96 -5.44
C ALA A 210 -22.28 2.78 -5.23
N ARG A 211 -23.11 3.39 -6.08
CA ARG A 211 -24.58 3.37 -6.04
C ARG A 211 -25.14 3.43 -7.46
N ASP A 212 -24.71 2.48 -8.31
CA ASP A 212 -25.10 2.44 -9.72
C ASP A 212 -26.61 2.45 -9.90
N SER A 213 -27.36 1.71 -9.07
CA SER A 213 -28.82 1.67 -9.11
C SER A 213 -29.50 3.02 -8.94
N LEU A 214 -28.83 3.97 -8.25
CA LEU A 214 -29.33 5.33 -8.05
C LEU A 214 -28.85 6.28 -9.15
N THR A 215 -27.62 6.13 -9.63
CA THR A 215 -26.95 7.16 -10.44
C THR A 215 -26.86 6.82 -11.92
N ILE A 216 -27.11 5.57 -12.32
CA ILE A 216 -26.99 5.11 -13.70
C ILE A 216 -28.32 4.54 -14.17
N GLN A 217 -28.91 5.14 -15.22
CA GLN A 217 -30.17 4.73 -15.83
C GLN A 217 -30.02 4.70 -17.34
N TRP A 218 -31.01 4.17 -18.04
CA TRP A 218 -31.00 4.02 -19.49
C TRP A 218 -31.25 5.33 -20.25
N SER A 219 -31.89 6.29 -19.61
CA SER A 219 -32.19 7.57 -20.23
C SER A 219 -31.91 8.74 -19.31
N ARG A 220 -31.71 9.92 -19.89
CA ARG A 220 -31.56 11.20 -19.17
C ARG A 220 -32.78 11.51 -18.30
N GLU A 221 -33.97 11.20 -18.80
CA GLU A 221 -35.24 11.43 -18.09
C GLU A 221 -35.33 10.52 -16.84
N GLU A 222 -34.95 9.26 -16.95
CA GLU A 222 -34.95 8.35 -15.81
C GLU A 222 -33.98 8.78 -14.73
N VAL A 223 -32.74 9.21 -15.08
CA VAL A 223 -31.78 9.77 -14.11
C VAL A 223 -32.38 10.98 -13.40
N TRP A 224 -33.01 11.88 -14.17
CA TRP A 224 -33.63 13.06 -13.61
C TRP A 224 -34.73 12.73 -12.62
N ASN A 225 -35.69 11.88 -13.02
CA ASN A 225 -36.79 11.43 -12.18
C ASN A 225 -36.32 10.70 -10.92
N THR A 226 -35.29 9.88 -11.06
CA THR A 226 -34.63 9.19 -9.94
C THR A 226 -34.04 10.19 -8.94
N ALA A 227 -33.29 11.17 -9.41
CA ALA A 227 -32.69 12.21 -8.57
C ALA A 227 -33.75 13.05 -7.84
N GLN A 228 -34.83 13.43 -8.52
CA GLN A 228 -35.95 14.19 -7.93
C GLN A 228 -36.66 13.37 -6.85
N LYS A 229 -36.97 12.10 -7.15
CA LYS A 229 -37.61 11.20 -6.20
C LYS A 229 -36.73 10.95 -4.99
N PHE A 230 -35.44 10.65 -5.19
CA PHE A 230 -34.47 10.40 -4.11
C PHE A 230 -34.35 11.59 -3.17
N LYS A 231 -34.29 12.80 -3.72
CA LYS A 231 -34.19 14.06 -2.96
C LYS A 231 -35.37 14.25 -2.00
N GLY A 232 -36.57 13.82 -2.37
CA GLY A 232 -37.81 14.08 -1.64
C GLY A 232 -38.22 13.01 -0.62
N LEU A 233 -37.66 11.81 -0.71
CA LEU A 233 -38.03 10.69 0.17
C LEU A 233 -37.43 10.78 1.56
N PRO A 234 -38.09 10.25 2.61
CA PRO A 234 -37.43 9.95 3.88
C PRO A 234 -36.27 8.99 3.69
N GLU A 235 -35.23 9.09 4.56
CA GLU A 235 -33.97 8.33 4.42
C GLU A 235 -34.18 6.84 4.23
N GLU A 236 -34.93 6.19 5.13
CA GLU A 236 -35.16 4.74 5.10
C GLU A 236 -36.01 4.29 3.91
N GLU A 237 -36.93 5.13 3.49
CA GLU A 237 -37.72 4.88 2.29
C GLU A 237 -36.85 4.98 1.03
N ALA A 238 -35.98 5.99 0.96
CA ALA A 238 -35.02 6.14 -0.12
C ALA A 238 -34.07 4.94 -0.18
N ARG A 239 -33.60 4.46 0.98
CA ARG A 239 -32.74 3.28 1.10
C ARG A 239 -33.43 2.03 0.53
N SER A 240 -34.68 1.81 0.90
CA SER A 240 -35.47 0.67 0.44
C SER A 240 -35.78 0.77 -1.05
N VAL A 241 -36.34 1.89 -1.51
CA VAL A 241 -36.76 2.09 -2.90
C VAL A 241 -35.60 1.93 -3.89
N PHE A 242 -34.41 2.40 -3.55
CA PHE A 242 -33.26 2.35 -4.44
C PHE A 242 -32.25 1.25 -4.10
N ASN A 243 -32.58 0.36 -3.17
CA ASN A 243 -31.72 -0.75 -2.73
C ASN A 243 -30.26 -0.32 -2.42
N LEU A 244 -30.13 0.71 -1.56
CA LEU A 244 -28.86 1.37 -1.36
C LEU A 244 -27.94 0.66 -0.34
N GLY A 245 -28.45 -0.32 0.40
CA GLY A 245 -27.74 -0.99 1.47
C GLY A 245 -27.40 -0.04 2.66
N PRO A 246 -26.57 -0.46 3.59
CA PRO A 246 -26.16 0.36 4.73
C PRO A 246 -25.25 1.50 4.28
N ASP A 247 -25.20 2.54 5.11
CA ASP A 247 -24.26 3.64 4.92
C ASP A 247 -22.81 3.15 4.99
N ALA A 248 -21.97 3.66 4.11
CA ALA A 248 -20.53 3.45 4.12
C ALA A 248 -19.80 4.67 4.69
N ARG A 249 -18.52 4.50 5.02
CA ARG A 249 -17.68 5.61 5.53
C ARG A 249 -17.72 6.82 4.59
N ASP A 250 -17.68 6.58 3.30
CA ASP A 250 -17.49 7.61 2.28
C ASP A 250 -18.79 8.01 1.58
N TRP A 251 -19.95 7.39 1.93
CA TRP A 251 -21.23 7.70 1.34
C TRP A 251 -22.39 7.39 2.31
N LYS A 252 -23.27 8.37 2.50
CA LYS A 252 -24.49 8.25 3.33
C LYS A 252 -25.70 8.81 2.58
N VAL A 253 -26.86 8.19 2.78
CA VAL A 253 -28.12 8.64 2.15
C VAL A 253 -28.42 10.09 2.49
N THR A 254 -28.31 10.44 3.77
CA THR A 254 -28.56 11.82 4.26
C THR A 254 -27.66 12.85 3.61
N LEU A 255 -26.36 12.56 3.47
CA LEU A 255 -25.40 13.49 2.86
C LEU A 255 -25.67 13.68 1.38
N ALA A 256 -25.99 12.60 0.65
CA ALA A 256 -26.33 12.66 -0.76
C ALA A 256 -27.64 13.45 -1.00
N GLN A 257 -28.65 13.26 -0.14
CA GLN A 257 -29.88 14.06 -0.21
C GLN A 257 -29.65 15.53 0.13
N GLN A 258 -28.80 15.82 1.12
CA GLN A 258 -28.43 17.20 1.48
C GLN A 258 -27.70 17.90 0.33
N ASP A 259 -26.77 17.20 -0.32
CA ASP A 259 -26.06 17.75 -1.48
C ASP A 259 -27.03 18.09 -2.62
N LEU A 260 -27.94 17.19 -2.97
CA LEU A 260 -28.98 17.45 -3.96
C LEU A 260 -29.95 18.57 -3.55
N LYS A 261 -30.22 18.75 -2.26
CA LYS A 261 -31.05 19.87 -1.76
C LYS A 261 -30.31 21.21 -1.86
N LYS A 262 -29.01 21.20 -1.58
CA LYS A 262 -28.17 22.40 -1.59
C LYS A 262 -27.81 22.87 -3.00
N SER A 263 -27.34 21.96 -3.83
CA SER A 263 -26.90 22.25 -5.21
C SER A 263 -28.06 22.31 -6.21
N GLY A 264 -29.21 21.68 -5.87
CA GLY A 264 -30.30 21.36 -6.79
C GLY A 264 -29.91 20.28 -7.80
N PRO A 265 -30.85 19.43 -8.22
CA PRO A 265 -30.63 18.60 -9.39
C PRO A 265 -30.41 19.48 -10.62
N ASP A 266 -29.32 19.22 -11.35
CA ASP A 266 -28.95 19.98 -12.54
C ASP A 266 -28.91 19.05 -13.76
N PRO A 267 -29.83 19.20 -14.73
CA PRO A 267 -29.90 18.34 -15.90
C PRO A 267 -28.64 18.43 -16.79
N VAL A 268 -27.86 19.53 -16.68
CA VAL A 268 -26.61 19.67 -17.42
C VAL A 268 -25.55 18.67 -16.96
N LYS A 269 -25.62 18.23 -15.70
CA LYS A 269 -24.69 17.25 -15.11
C LYS A 269 -25.00 15.81 -15.51
N ILE A 270 -26.13 15.55 -16.16
CA ILE A 270 -26.48 14.21 -16.64
C ILE A 270 -25.72 13.94 -17.94
N THR A 271 -24.80 13.01 -17.91
CA THR A 271 -23.87 12.72 -19.01
C THR A 271 -23.99 11.26 -19.45
N PRO A 272 -23.99 10.97 -20.76
CA PRO A 272 -23.88 9.61 -21.26
C PRO A 272 -22.55 8.98 -20.84
N ILE A 273 -22.61 7.72 -20.46
CA ILE A 273 -21.42 6.93 -20.13
C ILE A 273 -21.45 5.57 -20.83
N LEU A 274 -20.27 5.01 -21.08
CA LEU A 274 -20.14 3.58 -21.40
C LEU A 274 -20.21 2.80 -20.10
N TYR A 275 -21.29 2.06 -19.91
CA TYR A 275 -21.54 1.33 -18.67
C TYR A 275 -21.49 -0.17 -18.93
N ARG A 276 -20.47 -0.82 -18.34
CA ARG A 276 -20.29 -2.29 -18.38
C ARG A 276 -20.55 -2.88 -19.76
N PRO A 277 -19.71 -2.56 -20.75
CA PRO A 277 -19.92 -2.99 -22.15
C PRO A 277 -19.79 -4.51 -22.34
N PHE A 278 -19.38 -5.24 -21.30
CA PHE A 278 -19.21 -6.68 -21.29
C PHE A 278 -19.87 -7.32 -20.08
#